data_d32dd96e41b890468c2c4162493226cb
#
_entry.id   d32dd96e41b890468c2c4162493226cb
#
_cell.length_a   1.000
_cell.length_b   1.000
_cell.length_c   1.000
_cell.angle_alpha   90.00
_cell.angle_beta   90.00
_cell.angle_gamma   90.00
#
_symmetry.space_group_name_H-M   'P 1'
#
loop_
_entity.id
_entity.type
_entity.pdbx_description
1 polymer ?
#
loop_
_entity_poly.entity_id
_entity_poly.type
_entity_poly.pdbx_seq_one_letter_code
_entity_poly.pdbx_strand_id
1 'polypeptide(L)'
;MNVFMLPSWYPSLRQPMAGLFARDQARALALVRPGWNVVVGGWGHHDGALSLRSAGDSWRALVWRARTRPGWQAGAGATPGPLHELLTPRLSWTLALAQGGARGLLSASRRNLALAQARFGAIDVVHAHVGFPAGWIAAQLAAEPGLPYVLTEHMSPFPFPALQDGHGGPVPALRLAFEQAAATVAVSAALAERIRAFGLPCSDVIPNAVDEARFAPDAESDPARFVFFTLGALVPQKGVDVLLRALAQLPPQPRPVKLHIGGDGPERGALQALAATLGVQDRVRWLGALRPEQTPAHFARCDAFVLASRHETFGVVLAEALMSGKPVVATRCGGPQDIVTPANGLLVPPQDPAALAVAMQAVLTNPARYDATAMRADAVARFGLRAVGERVAALCERVVAAHTAAGRKGGA
;
A
#
# COMPACT_ATOMS: atom_id res chain seq x y z
N MET A 1 16.93 -3.86 -19.25
CA MET A 1 16.90 -2.63 -18.44
C MET A 1 17.18 -2.98 -17.00
N ASN A 2 17.94 -2.15 -16.29
CA ASN A 2 18.25 -2.28 -14.87
C ASN A 2 17.46 -1.24 -14.07
N VAL A 3 16.49 -1.67 -13.29
CA VAL A 3 15.61 -0.82 -12.48
C VAL A 3 16.04 -0.90 -11.01
N PHE A 4 16.31 0.26 -10.38
CA PHE A 4 16.63 0.33 -8.97
C PHE A 4 15.45 0.90 -8.19
N MET A 5 14.76 0.06 -7.41
CA MET A 5 13.59 0.45 -6.63
C MET A 5 14.00 0.89 -5.22
N LEU A 6 13.49 2.04 -4.80
CA LEU A 6 13.71 2.63 -3.48
C LEU A 6 12.38 2.73 -2.73
N PRO A 7 12.04 1.78 -1.86
CA PRO A 7 10.83 1.87 -1.05
C PRO A 7 11.09 2.59 0.27
N SER A 8 10.24 3.58 0.63
CA SER A 8 10.23 4.16 1.98
C SER A 8 9.81 3.14 3.03
N TRP A 9 8.92 2.22 2.66
CA TRP A 9 8.46 1.10 3.48
C TRP A 9 8.59 -0.19 2.69
N TYR A 10 9.05 -1.24 3.36
CA TYR A 10 9.20 -2.56 2.77
C TYR A 10 8.93 -3.62 3.84
N PRO A 11 8.36 -4.78 3.49
CA PRO A 11 8.07 -5.83 4.46
C PRO A 11 9.29 -6.25 5.27
N SER A 12 9.10 -6.45 6.56
CA SER A 12 10.14 -6.90 7.47
C SER A 12 9.59 -7.94 8.45
N LEU A 13 10.47 -8.58 9.22
CA LEU A 13 10.04 -9.54 10.24
C LEU A 13 9.14 -8.92 11.31
N ARG A 14 9.34 -7.63 11.61
CA ARG A 14 8.54 -6.90 12.60
C ARG A 14 7.23 -6.35 12.03
N GLN A 15 7.24 -5.98 10.76
CA GLN A 15 6.08 -5.39 10.09
C GLN A 15 5.89 -6.02 8.71
N PRO A 16 5.37 -7.24 8.65
CA PRO A 16 5.25 -7.99 7.40
C PRO A 16 4.23 -7.39 6.41
N MET A 17 3.32 -6.54 6.88
CA MET A 17 2.33 -5.86 6.06
C MET A 17 2.82 -4.51 5.50
N ALA A 18 3.90 -3.94 6.06
CA ALA A 18 4.35 -2.61 5.65
C ALA A 18 5.03 -2.66 4.28
N GLY A 19 4.61 -1.79 3.36
CA GLY A 19 5.23 -1.67 2.04
C GLY A 19 5.02 -2.86 1.11
N LEU A 20 4.00 -3.70 1.36
CA LEU A 20 3.62 -4.80 0.46
C LEU A 20 3.39 -4.30 -0.97
N PHE A 21 2.81 -3.11 -1.13
CA PHE A 21 2.58 -2.48 -2.42
C PHE A 21 3.87 -2.29 -3.24
N ALA A 22 4.99 -1.93 -2.59
CA ALA A 22 6.28 -1.76 -3.28
C ALA A 22 6.86 -3.11 -3.70
N ARG A 23 6.75 -4.13 -2.82
CA ARG A 23 7.18 -5.50 -3.14
C ARG A 23 6.36 -6.10 -4.28
N ASP A 24 5.05 -5.97 -4.24
CA ASP A 24 4.17 -6.53 -5.25
C ASP A 24 4.33 -5.80 -6.59
N GLN A 25 4.63 -4.50 -6.59
CA GLN A 25 4.99 -3.79 -7.83
C GLN A 25 6.36 -4.21 -8.38
N ALA A 26 7.36 -4.49 -7.51
CA ALA A 26 8.64 -5.06 -7.93
C ALA A 26 8.47 -6.45 -8.57
N ARG A 27 7.62 -7.29 -7.96
CA ARG A 27 7.24 -8.60 -8.53
C ARG A 27 6.52 -8.47 -9.87
N ALA A 28 5.60 -7.51 -9.96
CA ALA A 28 4.87 -7.24 -11.18
C ALA A 28 5.81 -6.88 -12.33
N LEU A 29 6.79 -5.99 -12.10
CA LEU A 29 7.82 -5.66 -13.08
C LEU A 29 8.66 -6.87 -13.50
N ALA A 30 9.17 -7.63 -12.53
CA ALA A 30 9.97 -8.82 -12.79
C ALA A 30 9.18 -9.89 -13.58
N LEU A 31 7.87 -9.99 -13.31
CA LEU A 31 6.97 -10.91 -14.02
C LEU A 31 6.80 -10.55 -15.51
N VAL A 32 6.59 -9.26 -15.81
CA VAL A 32 6.28 -8.81 -17.18
C VAL A 32 7.53 -8.53 -18.02
N ARG A 33 8.67 -8.32 -17.37
CA ARG A 33 9.96 -8.07 -18.04
C ARG A 33 11.05 -9.01 -17.50
N PRO A 34 11.01 -10.31 -17.84
CA PRO A 34 11.96 -11.30 -17.30
C PRO A 34 13.42 -11.04 -17.73
N GLY A 35 13.64 -10.22 -18.76
CA GLY A 35 14.97 -9.77 -19.17
C GLY A 35 15.48 -8.50 -18.46
N TRP A 36 14.73 -7.94 -17.51
CA TRP A 36 15.19 -6.80 -16.72
C TRP A 36 15.76 -7.25 -15.39
N ASN A 37 16.71 -6.49 -14.84
CA ASN A 37 17.13 -6.67 -13.46
C ASN A 37 16.36 -5.66 -12.58
N VAL A 38 15.48 -6.15 -11.71
CA VAL A 38 14.73 -5.35 -10.74
C VAL A 38 15.41 -5.48 -9.38
N VAL A 39 16.03 -4.42 -8.92
CA VAL A 39 16.80 -4.41 -7.66
C VAL A 39 16.11 -3.52 -6.64
N VAL A 40 15.64 -4.09 -5.53
CA VAL A 40 15.07 -3.35 -4.42
C VAL A 40 16.16 -3.02 -3.41
N GLY A 41 16.42 -1.73 -3.20
CA GLY A 41 17.40 -1.22 -2.25
C GLY A 41 16.77 -0.75 -0.94
N GLY A 42 16.79 -1.59 0.11
CA GLY A 42 16.23 -1.29 1.42
C GLY A 42 17.27 -0.84 2.47
N TRP A 43 16.78 -0.23 3.54
CA TRP A 43 17.58 0.13 4.73
C TRP A 43 16.99 -0.40 6.05
N GLY A 44 15.89 -1.17 6.00
CA GLY A 44 15.24 -1.77 7.17
C GLY A 44 14.49 -0.75 8.03
N HIS A 45 13.61 0.05 7.41
CA HIS A 45 12.92 1.18 8.04
C HIS A 45 12.27 0.84 9.39
N HIS A 46 11.46 -0.20 9.43
CA HIS A 46 10.74 -0.58 10.67
C HIS A 46 11.65 -1.30 11.68
N ASP A 47 12.57 -2.12 11.21
CA ASP A 47 13.46 -2.89 12.07
C ASP A 47 14.53 -2.01 12.74
N GLY A 48 14.96 -0.95 12.03
CA GLY A 48 15.92 0.05 12.51
C GLY A 48 15.30 1.29 13.15
N ALA A 49 13.97 1.31 13.38
CA ALA A 49 13.30 2.49 13.93
C ALA A 49 13.56 2.63 15.45
N LEU A 50 14.12 3.79 15.83
CA LEU A 50 14.26 4.21 17.23
C LEU A 50 12.99 4.91 17.68
N SER A 51 12.53 4.61 18.88
CA SER A 51 11.32 5.18 19.48
C SER A 51 11.65 5.90 20.78
N LEU A 52 11.27 7.15 20.89
CA LEU A 52 11.33 7.90 22.17
C LEU A 52 10.31 7.42 23.19
N ARG A 53 9.25 6.70 22.74
CA ARG A 53 8.15 6.21 23.58
C ARG A 53 8.39 4.79 24.10
N SER A 54 9.37 4.06 23.55
CA SER A 54 9.65 2.68 23.90
C SER A 54 11.16 2.39 23.88
N ALA A 55 11.76 2.29 25.06
CA ALA A 55 13.16 1.91 25.23
C ALA A 55 13.42 0.48 24.69
N GLY A 56 12.43 -0.42 24.87
CA GLY A 56 12.52 -1.79 24.36
C GLY A 56 12.57 -1.87 22.83
N ASP A 57 11.81 -1.03 22.12
CA ASP A 57 11.86 -0.98 20.66
C ASP A 57 13.17 -0.39 20.15
N SER A 58 13.67 0.66 20.83
CA SER A 58 14.99 1.22 20.52
C SER A 58 16.13 0.22 20.75
N TRP A 59 16.09 -0.54 21.84
CA TRP A 59 17.05 -1.62 22.10
C TRP A 59 17.00 -2.70 20.99
N ARG A 60 15.80 -3.14 20.62
CA ARG A 60 15.63 -4.12 19.53
C ARG A 60 16.16 -3.60 18.19
N ALA A 61 15.96 -2.32 17.87
CA ALA A 61 16.51 -1.70 16.65
C ALA A 61 18.03 -1.68 16.66
N LEU A 62 18.66 -1.37 17.80
CA LEU A 62 20.11 -1.40 17.97
C LEU A 62 20.68 -2.82 17.81
N VAL A 63 20.05 -3.82 18.45
CA VAL A 63 20.44 -5.24 18.32
C VAL A 63 20.28 -5.72 16.88
N TRP A 64 19.15 -5.39 16.23
CA TRP A 64 18.93 -5.71 14.82
C TRP A 64 20.02 -5.10 13.95
N ARG A 65 20.32 -3.81 14.13
CA ARG A 65 21.36 -3.10 13.37
C ARG A 65 22.75 -3.74 13.56
N ALA A 66 23.08 -4.17 14.78
CA ALA A 66 24.36 -4.79 15.08
C ALA A 66 24.50 -6.20 14.46
N ARG A 67 23.38 -6.94 14.36
CA ARG A 67 23.36 -8.33 13.87
C ARG A 67 23.15 -8.44 12.36
N THR A 68 22.56 -7.42 11.73
CA THR A 68 22.23 -7.47 10.31
C THR A 68 23.42 -6.98 9.47
N ARG A 69 23.91 -7.86 8.60
CA ARG A 69 24.99 -7.52 7.66
C ARG A 69 24.42 -6.87 6.39
N PRO A 70 25.09 -5.81 5.88
CA PRO A 70 24.71 -5.25 4.58
C PRO A 70 25.02 -6.23 3.45
N GLY A 71 24.16 -6.32 2.47
CA GLY A 71 24.38 -7.14 1.28
C GLY A 71 23.11 -7.63 0.60
N TRP A 72 23.30 -8.53 -0.34
CA TRP A 72 22.23 -9.23 -1.06
C TRP A 72 21.47 -10.12 -0.07
N GLN A 73 20.14 -10.03 -0.13
CA GLN A 73 19.27 -10.90 0.65
C GLN A 73 18.90 -12.13 -0.18
N ALA A 74 18.86 -13.30 0.47
CA ALA A 74 18.25 -14.46 -0.15
C ALA A 74 16.75 -14.17 -0.33
N GLY A 75 16.26 -14.21 -1.56
CA GLY A 75 14.87 -13.88 -1.86
C GLY A 75 13.91 -14.70 -1.02
N ALA A 76 13.05 -14.06 -0.28
CA ALA A 76 11.97 -14.71 0.45
C ALA A 76 10.87 -15.12 -0.53
N GLY A 77 10.90 -16.37 -0.98
CA GLY A 77 9.86 -16.99 -1.77
C GLY A 77 10.18 -17.11 -3.26
N ALA A 78 9.65 -18.17 -3.84
CA ALA A 78 9.74 -18.48 -5.26
C ALA A 78 9.04 -17.40 -6.11
N THR A 79 9.75 -16.32 -6.41
CA THR A 79 9.28 -15.31 -7.35
C THR A 79 9.81 -15.69 -8.74
N PRO A 80 8.93 -15.90 -9.72
CA PRO A 80 9.40 -16.03 -11.10
C PRO A 80 9.99 -14.69 -11.55
N GLY A 81 11.26 -14.69 -11.96
CA GLY A 81 11.92 -13.51 -12.51
C GLY A 81 13.08 -12.96 -11.69
N PRO A 82 13.83 -12.01 -12.25
CA PRO A 82 15.07 -11.48 -11.67
C PRO A 82 14.81 -10.37 -10.66
N LEU A 83 14.06 -10.64 -9.61
CA LEU A 83 13.91 -9.74 -8.46
C LEU A 83 15.04 -9.96 -7.48
N HIS A 84 15.79 -8.91 -7.21
CA HIS A 84 16.92 -8.91 -6.31
C HIS A 84 16.69 -7.94 -5.17
N GLU A 85 17.05 -8.33 -3.94
CA GLU A 85 16.91 -7.48 -2.77
C GLU A 85 18.28 -7.18 -2.15
N LEU A 86 18.53 -5.90 -1.90
CA LEU A 86 19.71 -5.39 -1.20
C LEU A 86 19.29 -4.72 0.09
N LEU A 87 19.99 -5.03 1.17
CA LEU A 87 19.77 -4.37 2.46
C LEU A 87 21.07 -3.77 2.98
N THR A 88 21.08 -2.45 3.20
CA THR A 88 22.11 -1.78 3.99
C THR A 88 21.47 -1.21 5.25
N PRO A 89 21.53 -1.94 6.39
CA PRO A 89 20.76 -1.60 7.57
C PRO A 89 21.16 -0.24 8.15
N ARG A 90 20.17 0.60 8.45
CA ARG A 90 20.34 1.91 9.09
C ARG A 90 19.33 2.11 10.21
N LEU A 91 19.74 2.89 11.20
CA LEU A 91 18.81 3.40 12.21
C LEU A 91 18.06 4.61 11.62
N SER A 92 16.78 4.70 11.96
CA SER A 92 15.90 5.82 11.65
C SER A 92 15.14 6.25 12.91
N TRP A 93 14.54 7.43 12.89
CA TRP A 93 13.78 7.97 14.01
C TRP A 93 12.69 8.90 13.51
N THR A 94 12.03 9.64 14.41
CA THR A 94 10.96 10.57 14.03
C THR A 94 11.43 11.66 13.07
N LEU A 95 10.60 11.99 12.08
CA LEU A 95 10.86 13.05 11.09
C LEU A 95 11.12 14.43 11.70
N ALA A 96 10.61 14.69 12.90
CA ALA A 96 10.82 15.95 13.61
C ALA A 96 12.29 16.21 14.00
N LEU A 97 13.12 15.15 14.05
CA LEU A 97 14.54 15.26 14.40
C LEU A 97 15.40 14.93 13.18
N ALA A 98 16.16 15.90 12.68
CA ALA A 98 17.09 15.74 11.55
C ALA A 98 16.51 14.91 10.39
N GLN A 99 15.24 15.13 10.06
CA GLN A 99 14.49 14.43 9.00
C GLN A 99 14.54 12.90 9.13
N GLY A 100 14.45 12.38 10.35
CA GLY A 100 14.41 10.93 10.60
C GLY A 100 15.70 10.19 10.27
N GLY A 101 16.83 10.88 10.15
CA GLY A 101 18.12 10.28 9.75
C GLY A 101 18.31 10.17 8.24
N ALA A 102 17.59 10.96 7.43
CA ALA A 102 17.57 10.88 5.98
C ALA A 102 18.97 10.85 5.32
N ARG A 103 19.96 11.60 5.85
CA ARG A 103 21.36 11.55 5.35
C ARG A 103 21.98 10.16 5.49
N GLY A 104 21.70 9.44 6.59
CA GLY A 104 22.14 8.07 6.77
C GLY A 104 21.47 7.10 5.81
N LEU A 105 20.17 7.31 5.53
CA LEU A 105 19.42 6.55 4.54
C LEU A 105 19.93 6.79 3.12
N LEU A 106 20.28 8.03 2.77
CA LEU A 106 20.91 8.37 1.49
C LEU A 106 22.25 7.64 1.33
N SER A 107 23.11 7.64 2.37
CA SER A 107 24.38 6.90 2.34
C SER A 107 24.18 5.40 2.12
N ALA A 108 23.16 4.79 2.76
CA ALA A 108 22.81 3.38 2.53
C ALA A 108 22.34 3.14 1.09
N SER A 109 21.50 4.02 0.57
CA SER A 109 20.98 3.93 -0.79
C SER A 109 22.07 4.08 -1.86
N ARG A 110 23.03 5.00 -1.67
CA ARG A 110 24.23 5.10 -2.53
C ARG A 110 25.03 3.80 -2.53
N ARG A 111 25.24 3.20 -1.37
CA ARG A 111 25.93 1.91 -1.28
C ARG A 111 25.15 0.80 -2.01
N ASN A 112 23.84 0.72 -1.82
CA ASN A 112 23.01 -0.28 -2.50
C ASN A 112 23.03 -0.07 -4.01
N LEU A 113 22.95 1.18 -4.48
CA LEU A 113 23.06 1.54 -5.90
C LEU A 113 24.41 1.09 -6.48
N ALA A 114 25.52 1.41 -5.81
CA ALA A 114 26.86 1.00 -6.26
C ALA A 114 27.01 -0.53 -6.33
N LEU A 115 26.44 -1.28 -5.37
CA LEU A 115 26.43 -2.74 -5.40
C LEU A 115 25.58 -3.30 -6.55
N ALA A 116 24.45 -2.64 -6.87
CA ALA A 116 23.62 -3.01 -8.02
C ALA A 116 24.36 -2.76 -9.33
N GLN A 117 24.99 -1.59 -9.47
CA GLN A 117 25.80 -1.21 -10.63
C GLN A 117 27.00 -2.14 -10.85
N ALA A 118 27.68 -2.52 -9.78
CA ALA A 118 28.82 -3.47 -9.85
C ALA A 118 28.40 -4.87 -10.34
N ARG A 119 27.14 -5.26 -10.10
CA ARG A 119 26.66 -6.59 -10.49
C ARG A 119 25.98 -6.61 -11.86
N PHE A 120 25.21 -5.57 -12.20
CA PHE A 120 24.35 -5.56 -13.38
C PHE A 120 24.73 -4.51 -14.42
N GLY A 121 25.73 -3.67 -14.14
CA GLY A 121 26.08 -2.53 -14.97
C GLY A 121 25.25 -1.28 -14.63
N ALA A 122 25.24 -0.31 -15.55
CA ALA A 122 24.53 0.95 -15.34
C ALA A 122 23.05 0.72 -14.99
N ILE A 123 22.53 1.49 -14.04
CA ILE A 123 21.10 1.55 -13.74
C ILE A 123 20.43 2.52 -14.70
N ASP A 124 19.37 2.08 -15.36
CA ASP A 124 18.66 2.88 -16.36
C ASP A 124 17.65 3.84 -15.74
N VAL A 125 17.02 3.43 -14.63
CA VAL A 125 16.01 4.25 -13.93
C VAL A 125 15.93 3.88 -12.45
N VAL A 126 15.73 4.90 -11.60
CA VAL A 126 15.34 4.71 -10.20
C VAL A 126 13.83 4.79 -10.09
N HIS A 127 13.19 3.87 -9.36
CA HIS A 127 11.77 3.94 -9.05
C HIS A 127 11.57 4.10 -7.54
N ALA A 128 11.25 5.31 -7.10
CA ALA A 128 11.00 5.62 -5.70
C ALA A 128 9.54 5.41 -5.32
N HIS A 129 9.30 4.82 -4.15
CA HIS A 129 7.97 4.68 -3.57
C HIS A 129 7.86 5.55 -2.33
N VAL A 130 6.90 6.48 -2.37
CA VAL A 130 6.63 7.52 -1.38
C VAL A 130 7.60 8.70 -1.48
N GLY A 131 7.06 9.93 -1.50
CA GLY A 131 7.83 11.16 -1.72
C GLY A 131 8.96 11.39 -0.69
N PHE A 132 8.78 10.93 0.56
CA PHE A 132 9.80 11.03 1.59
C PHE A 132 9.83 9.79 2.49
N PRO A 133 11.00 9.18 2.78
CA PRO A 133 12.34 9.63 2.37
C PRO A 133 12.76 9.16 0.97
N ALA A 134 12.12 8.14 0.35
CA ALA A 134 12.61 7.50 -0.86
C ALA A 134 12.66 8.46 -2.07
N GLY A 135 11.61 9.26 -2.30
CA GLY A 135 11.58 10.24 -3.39
C GLY A 135 12.66 11.33 -3.23
N TRP A 136 12.85 11.83 -2.00
CA TRP A 136 13.94 12.75 -1.73
C TRP A 136 15.32 12.12 -1.95
N ILE A 137 15.52 10.86 -1.56
CA ILE A 137 16.75 10.11 -1.83
C ILE A 137 16.96 9.94 -3.34
N ALA A 138 15.91 9.58 -4.08
CA ALA A 138 15.98 9.43 -5.53
C ALA A 138 16.42 10.74 -6.22
N ALA A 139 15.85 11.88 -5.79
CA ALA A 139 16.28 13.20 -6.28
C ALA A 139 17.78 13.47 -6.01
N GLN A 140 18.30 13.07 -4.83
CA GLN A 140 19.72 13.21 -4.50
C GLN A 140 20.62 12.26 -5.30
N LEU A 141 20.13 11.08 -5.69
CA LEU A 141 20.84 10.14 -6.56
C LEU A 141 20.81 10.60 -8.01
N ALA A 142 19.71 11.15 -8.46
CA ALA A 142 19.51 11.67 -9.81
C ALA A 142 20.29 12.98 -10.08
N ALA A 143 20.80 13.64 -9.05
CA ALA A 143 21.72 14.77 -9.21
C ALA A 143 23.05 14.34 -9.89
N GLU A 144 23.36 13.04 -9.91
CA GLU A 144 24.43 12.48 -10.73
C GLU A 144 23.96 12.40 -12.19
N PRO A 145 24.80 12.80 -13.19
CA PRO A 145 24.38 12.84 -14.59
C PRO A 145 23.91 11.47 -15.11
N GLY A 146 22.77 11.44 -15.77
CA GLY A 146 22.31 10.28 -16.52
C GLY A 146 21.40 9.30 -15.80
N LEU A 147 20.87 9.62 -14.60
CA LEU A 147 20.02 8.71 -13.86
C LEU A 147 18.60 9.31 -13.64
N PRO A 148 17.62 9.09 -14.51
CA PRO A 148 16.25 9.55 -14.30
C PRO A 148 15.56 8.75 -13.19
N TYR A 149 14.54 9.35 -12.54
CA TYR A 149 13.71 8.60 -11.61
C TYR A 149 12.21 8.84 -11.80
N VAL A 150 11.45 7.80 -11.43
CA VAL A 150 10.00 7.80 -11.30
C VAL A 150 9.66 7.82 -9.81
N LEU A 151 8.64 8.59 -9.44
CA LEU A 151 8.11 8.62 -8.08
C LEU A 151 6.67 8.13 -8.05
N THR A 152 6.38 7.04 -7.32
CA THR A 152 5.01 6.60 -7.01
C THR A 152 4.65 6.96 -5.58
N GLU A 153 3.54 7.69 -5.40
CA GLU A 153 3.07 8.14 -4.09
C GLU A 153 1.98 7.21 -3.52
N HIS A 154 2.09 6.92 -2.20
CA HIS A 154 1.20 6.01 -1.47
C HIS A 154 0.71 6.55 -0.12
N MET A 155 1.20 7.72 0.33
CA MET A 155 0.89 8.26 1.66
C MET A 155 -0.61 8.41 1.91
N SER A 156 -1.05 8.03 3.10
CA SER A 156 -2.41 8.25 3.58
C SER A 156 -2.38 8.71 5.06
N PRO A 157 -2.79 9.95 5.36
CA PRO A 157 -3.15 11.04 4.44
C PRO A 157 -1.96 11.58 3.64
N PHE A 158 -2.20 12.28 2.53
CA PHE A 158 -1.16 12.96 1.77
C PHE A 158 -1.29 14.49 1.89
N PRO A 159 -0.18 15.22 2.15
CA PRO A 159 1.03 14.69 2.75
C PRO A 159 0.83 14.44 4.26
N PHE A 160 1.71 13.64 4.87
CA PHE A 160 1.70 13.54 6.33
C PHE A 160 1.90 14.92 6.98
N PRO A 161 1.29 15.20 8.16
CA PRO A 161 1.44 16.49 8.82
C PRO A 161 2.90 16.92 9.04
N ALA A 162 3.80 15.96 9.34
CA ALA A 162 5.24 16.23 9.50
C ALA A 162 5.97 16.60 8.19
N LEU A 163 5.31 16.49 7.04
CA LEU A 163 5.81 16.87 5.72
C LEU A 163 5.11 18.12 5.19
N GLN A 164 4.41 18.85 6.05
CA GLN A 164 3.84 20.17 5.78
C GLN A 164 4.68 21.25 6.47
N ASP A 165 4.83 22.38 5.81
CA ASP A 165 5.44 23.58 6.39
C ASP A 165 4.45 24.36 7.27
N GLY A 166 4.92 25.46 7.88
CA GLY A 166 4.08 26.31 8.76
C GLY A 166 2.90 26.99 8.05
N HIS A 167 2.83 26.95 6.73
CA HIS A 167 1.74 27.50 5.90
C HIS A 167 0.84 26.41 5.31
N GLY A 168 1.06 25.14 5.69
CA GLY A 168 0.29 23.99 5.19
C GLY A 168 0.72 23.49 3.80
N GLY A 169 1.77 24.06 3.21
CA GLY A 169 2.38 23.59 1.97
C GLY A 169 3.33 22.41 2.19
N PRO A 170 3.81 21.76 1.10
CA PRO A 170 4.78 20.68 1.23
C PRO A 170 6.16 21.22 1.62
N VAL A 171 6.83 20.56 2.57
CA VAL A 171 8.21 20.90 2.96
C VAL A 171 9.16 20.82 1.74
N PRO A 172 10.29 21.60 1.74
CA PRO A 172 11.23 21.64 0.59
C PRO A 172 11.71 20.24 0.14
N ALA A 173 11.92 19.31 1.07
CA ALA A 173 12.36 17.95 0.73
C ALA A 173 11.28 17.17 -0.04
N LEU A 174 9.99 17.33 0.30
CA LEU A 174 8.89 16.71 -0.42
C LEU A 174 8.69 17.35 -1.80
N ARG A 175 8.76 18.69 -1.86
CA ARG A 175 8.70 19.45 -3.11
C ARG A 175 9.77 19.00 -4.10
N LEU A 176 11.04 18.94 -3.65
CA LEU A 176 12.16 18.49 -4.46
C LEU A 176 11.92 17.11 -5.05
N ALA A 177 11.38 16.17 -4.24
CA ALA A 177 11.12 14.80 -4.67
C ALA A 177 10.09 14.71 -5.82
N PHE A 178 9.13 15.63 -5.86
CA PHE A 178 8.11 15.65 -6.92
C PHE A 178 8.57 16.45 -8.15
N GLU A 179 9.19 17.61 -7.96
CA GLU A 179 9.53 18.52 -9.05
C GLU A 179 10.68 18.02 -9.93
N GLN A 180 11.61 17.23 -9.36
CA GLN A 180 12.75 16.67 -10.11
C GLN A 180 12.48 15.28 -10.68
N ALA A 181 11.33 14.66 -10.38
CA ALA A 181 10.98 13.36 -10.94
C ALA A 181 10.71 13.48 -12.46
N ALA A 182 11.25 12.56 -13.25
CA ALA A 182 10.95 12.46 -14.67
C ALA A 182 9.48 12.07 -14.92
N ALA A 183 8.87 11.36 -13.97
CA ALA A 183 7.43 11.10 -13.92
C ALA A 183 6.98 10.89 -12.46
N THR A 184 5.78 11.37 -12.15
CA THR A 184 5.14 11.24 -10.84
C THR A 184 3.83 10.50 -10.97
N VAL A 185 3.64 9.48 -10.15
CA VAL A 185 2.52 8.54 -10.20
C VAL A 185 1.73 8.60 -8.90
N ALA A 186 0.42 8.73 -9.00
CA ALA A 186 -0.49 8.49 -7.90
C ALA A 186 -1.16 7.11 -8.03
N VAL A 187 -1.47 6.48 -6.89
CA VAL A 187 -2.13 5.16 -6.90
C VAL A 187 -3.65 5.24 -7.10
N SER A 188 -4.22 6.45 -7.17
CA SER A 188 -5.64 6.71 -7.47
C SER A 188 -5.83 8.10 -8.05
N ALA A 189 -6.96 8.32 -8.73
CA ALA A 189 -7.34 9.64 -9.23
C ALA A 189 -7.48 10.66 -8.10
N ALA A 190 -8.11 10.27 -6.99
CA ALA A 190 -8.27 11.11 -5.81
C ALA A 190 -6.93 11.54 -5.20
N LEU A 191 -5.93 10.64 -5.16
CA LEU A 191 -4.59 11.00 -4.71
C LEU A 191 -3.90 11.94 -5.71
N ALA A 192 -4.08 11.72 -7.02
CA ALA A 192 -3.52 12.61 -8.04
C ALA A 192 -4.07 14.04 -7.92
N GLU A 193 -5.39 14.18 -7.72
CA GLU A 193 -6.02 15.47 -7.45
C GLU A 193 -5.47 16.12 -6.18
N ARG A 194 -5.30 15.34 -5.13
CA ARG A 194 -4.73 15.80 -3.86
C ARG A 194 -3.29 16.29 -4.02
N ILE A 195 -2.44 15.57 -4.74
CA ILE A 195 -1.06 15.97 -5.05
C ILE A 195 -1.04 17.31 -5.78
N ARG A 196 -1.86 17.44 -6.84
CA ARG A 196 -1.97 18.68 -7.62
C ARG A 196 -2.51 19.86 -6.79
N ALA A 197 -3.44 19.60 -5.87
CA ALA A 197 -3.95 20.62 -4.95
C ALA A 197 -2.89 21.19 -3.99
N PHE A 198 -1.81 20.42 -3.74
CA PHE A 198 -0.61 20.91 -3.03
C PHE A 198 0.42 21.60 -3.96
N GLY A 199 0.07 21.86 -5.23
CA GLY A 199 0.98 22.47 -6.20
C GLY A 199 2.12 21.56 -6.64
N LEU A 200 1.98 20.24 -6.49
CA LEU A 200 2.97 19.26 -6.90
C LEU A 200 2.57 18.59 -8.22
N PRO A 201 3.54 18.23 -9.09
CA PRO A 201 3.24 17.53 -10.33
C PRO A 201 2.73 16.11 -10.06
N CYS A 202 1.75 15.66 -10.88
CA CYS A 202 1.32 14.28 -10.96
C CYS A 202 0.96 13.95 -12.40
N SER A 203 1.79 13.15 -13.08
CA SER A 203 1.67 12.86 -14.51
C SER A 203 0.81 11.65 -14.82
N ASP A 204 0.83 10.65 -13.95
CA ASP A 204 0.22 9.35 -14.22
C ASP A 204 -0.60 8.86 -13.01
N VAL A 205 -1.58 7.99 -13.27
CA VAL A 205 -2.31 7.23 -12.24
C VAL A 205 -2.13 5.76 -12.54
N ILE A 206 -1.42 5.04 -11.67
CA ILE A 206 -1.21 3.59 -11.77
C ILE A 206 -1.55 2.97 -10.41
N PRO A 207 -2.56 2.06 -10.35
CA PRO A 207 -3.00 1.48 -9.08
C PRO A 207 -1.93 0.59 -8.44
N ASN A 208 -2.14 0.24 -7.17
CA ASN A 208 -1.33 -0.79 -6.53
C ASN A 208 -1.58 -2.16 -7.17
N ALA A 209 -0.51 -2.94 -7.29
CA ALA A 209 -0.58 -4.32 -7.74
C ALA A 209 -1.04 -5.23 -6.59
N VAL A 210 -1.84 -6.24 -6.92
CA VAL A 210 -2.26 -7.31 -6.02
C VAL A 210 -1.90 -8.64 -6.67
N ASP A 211 -1.30 -9.54 -5.88
CA ASP A 211 -0.96 -10.89 -6.33
C ASP A 211 -2.25 -11.73 -6.36
N GLU A 212 -2.86 -11.82 -7.55
CA GLU A 212 -4.12 -12.51 -7.81
C GLU A 212 -4.08 -14.02 -7.53
N ALA A 213 -2.88 -14.61 -7.53
CA ALA A 213 -2.71 -16.04 -7.22
C ALA A 213 -2.96 -16.34 -5.73
N ARG A 214 -2.86 -15.33 -4.88
CA ARG A 214 -3.12 -15.46 -3.44
C ARG A 214 -4.61 -15.42 -3.09
N PHE A 215 -5.42 -14.79 -3.93
CA PHE A 215 -6.82 -14.50 -3.66
C PHE A 215 -7.70 -15.25 -4.68
N ALA A 216 -8.30 -16.35 -4.25
CA ALA A 216 -9.19 -17.15 -5.08
C ALA A 216 -10.56 -17.33 -4.39
N PRO A 217 -11.64 -17.50 -5.15
CA PRO A 217 -12.98 -17.77 -4.59
C PRO A 217 -13.12 -19.27 -4.21
N ASP A 218 -12.28 -19.77 -3.31
CA ASP A 218 -12.10 -21.21 -3.06
C ASP A 218 -12.98 -21.81 -1.92
N ALA A 219 -13.75 -20.99 -1.22
CA ALA A 219 -14.56 -21.49 -0.13
C ALA A 219 -16.03 -21.18 -0.33
N GLU A 220 -16.87 -22.19 -0.20
CA GLU A 220 -18.32 -21.98 -0.03
C GLU A 220 -18.56 -21.18 1.26
N SER A 221 -19.39 -20.15 1.15
CA SER A 221 -19.86 -19.40 2.31
C SER A 221 -20.70 -20.32 3.21
N ASP A 222 -20.60 -20.12 4.53
CA ASP A 222 -21.39 -20.88 5.49
C ASP A 222 -22.89 -20.54 5.34
N PRO A 223 -23.75 -21.48 4.88
CA PRO A 223 -25.16 -21.17 4.67
C PRO A 223 -25.90 -20.82 5.96
N ALA A 224 -25.36 -21.18 7.13
CA ALA A 224 -25.97 -20.93 8.43
C ALA A 224 -25.84 -19.46 8.90
N ARG A 225 -24.96 -18.65 8.30
CA ARG A 225 -24.74 -17.26 8.69
C ARG A 225 -24.25 -16.41 7.52
N PHE A 226 -24.38 -15.08 7.64
CA PHE A 226 -23.76 -14.13 6.73
C PHE A 226 -22.59 -13.44 7.42
N VAL A 227 -21.41 -13.45 6.81
CA VAL A 227 -20.19 -12.92 7.38
C VAL A 227 -19.73 -11.69 6.61
N PHE A 228 -19.80 -10.52 7.23
CA PHE A 228 -19.05 -9.36 6.79
C PHE A 228 -17.62 -9.46 7.32
N PHE A 229 -16.64 -9.05 6.49
CA PHE A 229 -15.24 -8.96 6.88
C PHE A 229 -14.72 -7.54 6.68
N THR A 230 -13.85 -7.08 7.59
CA THR A 230 -13.05 -5.87 7.44
C THR A 230 -11.62 -6.14 7.87
N LEU A 231 -10.66 -5.46 7.24
CA LEU A 231 -9.24 -5.66 7.49
C LEU A 231 -8.49 -4.32 7.48
N GLY A 232 -7.75 -4.02 8.55
CA GLY A 232 -6.91 -2.83 8.62
C GLY A 232 -6.40 -2.56 10.03
N ALA A 233 -5.49 -1.59 10.18
CA ALA A 233 -5.06 -1.13 11.49
C ALA A 233 -6.25 -0.53 12.27
N LEU A 234 -6.35 -0.83 13.57
CA LEU A 234 -7.41 -0.28 14.41
C LEU A 234 -7.03 1.14 14.88
N VAL A 235 -7.20 2.08 13.97
CA VAL A 235 -6.95 3.52 14.13
C VAL A 235 -8.18 4.32 13.67
N PRO A 236 -8.38 5.57 14.13
CA PRO A 236 -9.55 6.39 13.79
C PRO A 236 -9.82 6.50 12.28
N GLN A 237 -8.75 6.55 11.48
CA GLN A 237 -8.83 6.66 10.03
C GLN A 237 -9.62 5.51 9.38
N LYS A 238 -9.60 4.31 9.96
CA LYS A 238 -10.26 3.12 9.38
C LYS A 238 -11.77 3.02 9.69
N GLY A 239 -12.30 3.88 10.56
CA GLY A 239 -13.75 4.01 10.77
C GLY A 239 -14.45 2.76 11.30
N VAL A 240 -13.76 1.90 12.04
CA VAL A 240 -14.36 0.68 12.59
C VAL A 240 -15.48 1.00 13.59
N ASP A 241 -15.41 2.15 14.25
CA ASP A 241 -16.49 2.70 15.08
C ASP A 241 -17.77 2.96 14.27
N VAL A 242 -17.65 3.50 13.07
CA VAL A 242 -18.78 3.71 12.13
C VAL A 242 -19.36 2.35 11.69
N LEU A 243 -18.51 1.37 11.39
CA LEU A 243 -18.93 0.03 11.00
C LEU A 243 -19.68 -0.69 12.14
N LEU A 244 -19.24 -0.56 13.39
CA LEU A 244 -19.95 -1.14 14.54
C LEU A 244 -21.34 -0.50 14.74
N ARG A 245 -21.45 0.81 14.56
CA ARG A 245 -22.74 1.53 14.62
C ARG A 245 -23.66 1.12 13.45
N ALA A 246 -23.12 0.89 12.25
CA ALA A 246 -23.88 0.38 11.13
C ALA A 246 -24.38 -1.05 11.39
N LEU A 247 -23.54 -1.92 11.95
CA LEU A 247 -23.93 -3.28 12.33
C LEU A 247 -25.08 -3.29 13.34
N ALA A 248 -25.10 -2.36 14.30
CA ALA A 248 -26.18 -2.24 15.28
C ALA A 248 -27.52 -1.80 14.66
N GLN A 249 -27.49 -1.08 13.54
CA GLN A 249 -28.67 -0.61 12.82
C GLN A 249 -29.24 -1.62 11.82
N LEU A 250 -28.55 -2.73 11.56
CA LEU A 250 -29.10 -3.77 10.69
C LEU A 250 -30.35 -4.40 11.31
N PRO A 251 -31.47 -4.47 10.57
CA PRO A 251 -32.69 -5.10 11.07
C PRO A 251 -32.45 -6.60 11.32
N PRO A 252 -33.31 -7.24 12.12
CA PRO A 252 -33.27 -8.69 12.30
C PRO A 252 -33.28 -9.44 10.99
N GLN A 253 -32.47 -10.48 10.87
CA GLN A 253 -32.28 -11.25 9.65
C GLN A 253 -32.68 -12.72 9.86
N PRO A 254 -33.16 -13.42 8.82
CA PRO A 254 -33.49 -14.86 8.90
C PRO A 254 -32.28 -15.71 9.31
N ARG A 255 -31.08 -15.34 8.87
CA ARG A 255 -29.83 -15.98 9.29
C ARG A 255 -28.94 -15.00 10.06
N PRO A 256 -28.20 -15.47 11.08
CA PRO A 256 -27.33 -14.61 11.87
C PRO A 256 -26.30 -13.87 11.01
N VAL A 257 -26.16 -12.57 11.27
CA VAL A 257 -25.13 -11.72 10.65
C VAL A 257 -23.97 -11.57 11.61
N LYS A 258 -22.75 -11.87 11.15
CA LYS A 258 -21.49 -11.73 11.89
C LYS A 258 -20.59 -10.72 11.20
N LEU A 259 -19.77 -10.05 11.99
CA LEU A 259 -18.70 -9.17 11.54
C LEU A 259 -17.36 -9.72 12.03
N HIS A 260 -16.48 -10.06 11.11
CA HIS A 260 -15.09 -10.42 11.41
C HIS A 260 -14.20 -9.20 11.21
N ILE A 261 -13.40 -8.87 12.22
CA ILE A 261 -12.49 -7.71 12.19
C ILE A 261 -11.05 -8.21 12.29
N GLY A 262 -10.31 -8.11 11.18
CA GLY A 262 -8.88 -8.39 11.11
C GLY A 262 -8.08 -7.11 11.30
N GLY A 263 -7.02 -7.20 12.11
CA GLY A 263 -6.14 -6.09 12.44
C GLY A 263 -5.99 -5.85 13.92
N ASP A 264 -5.05 -4.99 14.26
CA ASP A 264 -4.78 -4.53 15.63
C ASP A 264 -4.42 -3.05 15.63
N GLY A 265 -4.46 -2.41 16.80
CA GLY A 265 -4.11 -1.00 16.92
C GLY A 265 -4.59 -0.38 18.23
N PRO A 266 -4.25 0.91 18.44
CA PRO A 266 -4.52 1.60 19.70
C PRO A 266 -6.02 1.71 20.06
N GLU A 267 -6.92 1.66 19.07
CA GLU A 267 -8.37 1.75 19.31
C GLU A 267 -9.04 0.42 19.70
N ARG A 268 -8.31 -0.71 19.70
CA ARG A 268 -8.92 -2.02 19.96
C ARG A 268 -9.80 -2.07 21.19
N GLY A 269 -9.30 -1.59 22.34
CA GLY A 269 -10.05 -1.60 23.59
C GLY A 269 -11.31 -0.72 23.54
N ALA A 270 -11.19 0.48 22.97
CA ALA A 270 -12.31 1.41 22.81
C ALA A 270 -13.39 0.84 21.86
N LEU A 271 -12.98 0.19 20.79
CA LEU A 271 -13.89 -0.44 19.82
C LEU A 271 -14.62 -1.67 20.43
N GLN A 272 -13.94 -2.45 21.26
CA GLN A 272 -14.57 -3.55 22.00
C GLN A 272 -15.63 -3.04 23.00
N ALA A 273 -15.31 -1.98 23.74
CA ALA A 273 -16.27 -1.32 24.65
C ALA A 273 -17.46 -0.75 23.87
N LEU A 274 -17.21 -0.13 22.71
CA LEU A 274 -18.30 0.36 21.85
C LEU A 274 -19.20 -0.77 21.36
N ALA A 275 -18.66 -1.92 20.95
CA ALA A 275 -19.45 -3.07 20.52
C ALA A 275 -20.36 -3.58 21.65
N ALA A 276 -19.87 -3.59 22.90
CA ALA A 276 -20.68 -3.96 24.07
C ALA A 276 -21.78 -2.92 24.34
N THR A 277 -21.45 -1.63 24.30
CA THR A 277 -22.44 -0.55 24.49
C THR A 277 -23.56 -0.59 23.44
N LEU A 278 -23.23 -0.97 22.20
CA LEU A 278 -24.20 -1.11 21.11
C LEU A 278 -24.95 -2.45 21.13
N GLY A 279 -24.62 -3.38 22.04
CA GLY A 279 -25.25 -4.71 22.13
C GLY A 279 -24.90 -5.62 20.94
N VAL A 280 -23.79 -5.40 20.26
CA VAL A 280 -23.38 -6.19 19.08
C VAL A 280 -22.15 -7.06 19.32
N GLN A 281 -21.63 -7.14 20.54
CA GLN A 281 -20.41 -7.87 20.88
C GLN A 281 -20.46 -9.34 20.45
N ASP A 282 -21.61 -10.00 20.58
CA ASP A 282 -21.81 -11.41 20.20
C ASP A 282 -21.86 -11.62 18.68
N ARG A 283 -22.02 -10.54 17.92
CA ARG A 283 -21.98 -10.56 16.45
C ARG A 283 -20.58 -10.27 15.90
N VAL A 284 -19.63 -9.80 16.74
CA VAL A 284 -18.28 -9.37 16.32
C VAL A 284 -17.25 -10.42 16.72
N ARG A 285 -16.42 -10.81 15.75
CA ARG A 285 -15.25 -11.66 15.97
C ARG A 285 -13.97 -10.86 15.70
N TRP A 286 -13.19 -10.63 16.75
CA TRP A 286 -11.89 -9.97 16.68
C TRP A 286 -10.80 -10.99 16.33
N LEU A 287 -10.16 -10.85 15.17
CA LEU A 287 -9.16 -11.79 14.67
C LEU A 287 -7.73 -11.41 15.09
N GLY A 288 -7.54 -10.15 15.56
CA GLY A 288 -6.21 -9.62 15.85
C GLY A 288 -5.41 -9.31 14.58
N ALA A 289 -4.13 -9.05 14.76
CA ALA A 289 -3.22 -8.81 13.64
C ALA A 289 -3.08 -10.07 12.78
N LEU A 290 -3.40 -9.95 11.49
CA LEU A 290 -3.26 -11.04 10.52
C LEU A 290 -1.97 -10.87 9.73
N ARG A 291 -1.26 -11.98 9.53
CA ARG A 291 -0.12 -12.02 8.61
C ARG A 291 -0.62 -12.10 7.16
N PRO A 292 0.20 -11.66 6.17
CA PRO A 292 -0.18 -11.70 4.76
C PRO A 292 -0.70 -13.07 4.29
N GLU A 293 -0.12 -14.16 4.80
CA GLU A 293 -0.46 -15.54 4.41
C GLU A 293 -1.83 -15.99 4.95
N GLN A 294 -2.34 -15.32 5.99
CA GLN A 294 -3.62 -15.64 6.63
C GLN A 294 -4.79 -14.91 5.99
N THR A 295 -4.54 -13.74 5.38
CA THR A 295 -5.62 -12.87 4.85
C THR A 295 -6.47 -13.54 3.77
N PRO A 296 -5.92 -14.31 2.80
CA PRO A 296 -6.73 -14.94 1.76
C PRO A 296 -7.84 -15.85 2.30
N ALA A 297 -7.53 -16.65 3.34
CA ALA A 297 -8.51 -17.54 3.94
C ALA A 297 -9.69 -16.81 4.60
N HIS A 298 -9.47 -15.58 5.10
CA HIS A 298 -10.56 -14.77 5.66
C HIS A 298 -11.41 -14.13 4.57
N PHE A 299 -10.80 -13.68 3.46
CA PHE A 299 -11.54 -13.22 2.30
C PHE A 299 -12.37 -14.35 1.67
N ALA A 300 -11.80 -15.52 1.49
CA ALA A 300 -12.51 -16.67 0.93
C ALA A 300 -13.76 -17.04 1.74
N ARG A 301 -13.71 -16.95 3.07
CA ARG A 301 -14.78 -17.36 3.99
C ARG A 301 -15.81 -16.29 4.35
N CYS A 302 -15.63 -15.04 3.93
CA CYS A 302 -16.64 -14.01 4.12
C CYS A 302 -17.64 -14.00 2.95
N ASP A 303 -18.81 -13.40 3.17
CA ASP A 303 -19.82 -13.19 2.13
C ASP A 303 -19.66 -11.83 1.47
N ALA A 304 -19.20 -10.82 2.22
CA ALA A 304 -18.91 -9.47 1.70
C ALA A 304 -17.81 -8.79 2.52
N PHE A 305 -17.12 -7.85 1.90
CA PHE A 305 -16.09 -7.04 2.54
C PHE A 305 -16.61 -5.62 2.78
N VAL A 306 -16.28 -5.02 3.94
CA VAL A 306 -16.70 -3.65 4.28
C VAL A 306 -15.50 -2.81 4.63
N LEU A 307 -15.37 -1.62 4.01
CA LEU A 307 -14.33 -0.64 4.29
C LEU A 307 -14.98 0.70 4.68
N ALA A 308 -15.02 1.01 5.97
CA ALA A 308 -15.66 2.20 6.53
C ALA A 308 -14.69 3.39 6.71
N SER A 309 -13.58 3.39 6.03
CA SER A 309 -12.48 4.35 6.23
C SER A 309 -12.92 5.81 6.04
N ARG A 310 -12.29 6.72 6.80
CA ARG A 310 -12.41 8.17 6.63
C ARG A 310 -11.53 8.71 5.51
N HIS A 311 -10.39 8.04 5.28
CA HIS A 311 -9.43 8.33 4.19
C HIS A 311 -8.76 7.08 3.69
N GLU A 312 -8.69 6.92 2.37
CA GLU A 312 -7.91 5.90 1.67
C GLU A 312 -7.27 6.49 0.43
N THR A 313 -5.98 6.26 0.26
CA THR A 313 -5.30 6.63 -0.99
C THR A 313 -5.56 5.64 -2.11
N PHE A 314 -5.78 4.36 -1.80
CA PHE A 314 -6.19 3.34 -2.75
C PHE A 314 -7.23 2.39 -2.15
N GLY A 315 -6.90 1.66 -1.09
CA GLY A 315 -7.75 0.62 -0.51
C GLY A 315 -7.46 -0.75 -1.11
N VAL A 316 -6.20 -1.20 -1.04
CA VAL A 316 -5.73 -2.52 -1.56
C VAL A 316 -6.65 -3.66 -1.14
N VAL A 317 -7.15 -3.64 0.09
CA VAL A 317 -8.06 -4.67 0.64
C VAL A 317 -9.38 -4.83 -0.13
N LEU A 318 -9.82 -3.77 -0.85
CA LEU A 318 -10.99 -3.87 -1.74
C LEU A 318 -10.66 -4.69 -2.98
N ALA A 319 -9.49 -4.47 -3.58
CA ALA A 319 -9.04 -5.26 -4.72
C ALA A 319 -8.81 -6.73 -4.31
N GLU A 320 -8.26 -6.99 -3.12
CA GLU A 320 -8.10 -8.33 -2.54
C GLU A 320 -9.47 -9.03 -2.35
N ALA A 321 -10.48 -8.31 -1.83
CA ALA A 321 -11.84 -8.82 -1.69
C ALA A 321 -12.48 -9.18 -3.04
N LEU A 322 -12.38 -8.27 -4.02
CA LEU A 322 -12.91 -8.48 -5.36
C LEU A 322 -12.21 -9.64 -6.09
N MET A 323 -10.89 -9.79 -5.94
CA MET A 323 -10.16 -10.95 -6.46
C MET A 323 -10.57 -12.26 -5.80
N SER A 324 -11.05 -12.20 -4.55
CA SER A 324 -11.66 -13.34 -3.86
C SER A 324 -13.15 -13.57 -4.23
N GLY A 325 -13.67 -12.83 -5.22
CA GLY A 325 -15.05 -12.92 -5.66
C GLY A 325 -16.07 -12.36 -4.65
N LYS A 326 -15.64 -11.47 -3.73
CA LYS A 326 -16.53 -10.93 -2.69
C LYS A 326 -16.98 -9.52 -3.02
N PRO A 327 -18.31 -9.24 -2.98
CA PRO A 327 -18.80 -7.88 -3.16
C PRO A 327 -18.34 -6.96 -2.02
N VAL A 328 -18.22 -5.68 -2.32
CA VAL A 328 -17.68 -4.72 -1.37
C VAL A 328 -18.67 -3.61 -1.03
N VAL A 329 -18.63 -3.15 0.23
CA VAL A 329 -19.29 -1.92 0.66
C VAL A 329 -18.17 -1.00 1.16
N ALA A 330 -18.05 0.19 0.59
CA ALA A 330 -16.98 1.11 0.95
C ALA A 330 -17.46 2.56 1.07
N THR A 331 -16.69 3.36 1.78
CA THR A 331 -16.93 4.80 1.86
C THR A 331 -16.30 5.55 0.68
N ARG A 332 -16.93 6.68 0.28
CA ARG A 332 -16.40 7.63 -0.73
C ARG A 332 -15.30 8.49 -0.11
N CYS A 333 -14.16 7.90 0.19
CA CYS A 333 -13.09 8.55 0.96
C CYS A 333 -11.76 8.68 0.18
N GLY A 334 -11.82 8.68 -1.14
CA GLY A 334 -10.69 8.76 -2.07
C GLY A 334 -10.54 7.53 -2.94
N GLY A 335 -9.48 6.75 -2.78
CA GLY A 335 -9.17 5.59 -3.62
C GLY A 335 -10.28 4.56 -3.85
N PRO A 336 -11.17 4.26 -2.89
CA PRO A 336 -12.30 3.36 -3.13
C PRO A 336 -13.18 3.73 -4.33
N GLN A 337 -13.25 5.01 -4.69
CA GLN A 337 -14.04 5.49 -5.82
C GLN A 337 -13.49 5.01 -7.18
N ASP A 338 -12.19 4.70 -7.25
CA ASP A 338 -11.57 4.16 -8.45
C ASP A 338 -11.74 2.63 -8.56
N ILE A 339 -12.12 1.96 -7.46
CA ILE A 339 -12.20 0.50 -7.38
C ILE A 339 -13.65 0.01 -7.49
N VAL A 340 -14.53 0.63 -6.72
CA VAL A 340 -15.92 0.18 -6.55
C VAL A 340 -16.81 0.70 -7.67
N THR A 341 -17.53 -0.23 -8.29
CA THR A 341 -18.50 0.02 -9.36
C THR A 341 -19.86 -0.60 -8.99
N PRO A 342 -20.97 -0.22 -9.66
CA PRO A 342 -22.27 -0.85 -9.41
C PRO A 342 -22.30 -2.38 -9.62
N ALA A 343 -21.35 -2.92 -10.40
CA ALA A 343 -21.24 -4.35 -10.67
C ALA A 343 -20.53 -5.13 -9.56
N ASN A 344 -19.76 -4.46 -8.69
CA ASN A 344 -18.93 -5.12 -7.69
C ASN A 344 -19.18 -4.66 -6.24
N GLY A 345 -20.01 -3.61 -6.04
CA GLY A 345 -20.26 -3.12 -4.69
C GLY A 345 -21.04 -1.81 -4.61
N LEU A 346 -20.99 -1.22 -3.42
CA LEU A 346 -21.71 0.02 -3.10
C LEU A 346 -20.77 1.02 -2.42
N LEU A 347 -20.93 2.30 -2.77
CA LEU A 347 -20.21 3.43 -2.16
C LEU A 347 -21.18 4.31 -1.37
N VAL A 348 -20.82 4.60 -0.12
CA VAL A 348 -21.58 5.45 0.80
C VAL A 348 -20.77 6.65 1.29
N PRO A 349 -21.38 7.72 1.82
CA PRO A 349 -20.64 8.80 2.47
C PRO A 349 -19.78 8.28 3.64
N PRO A 350 -18.59 8.84 3.87
CA PRO A 350 -17.82 8.52 5.08
C PRO A 350 -18.53 9.06 6.33
N GLN A 351 -18.28 8.40 7.48
CA GLN A 351 -18.82 8.80 8.79
C GLN A 351 -20.36 8.78 8.86
N ASP A 352 -21.02 8.04 7.98
CA ASP A 352 -22.48 7.85 7.97
C ASP A 352 -22.83 6.37 8.25
N PRO A 353 -23.06 5.99 9.52
CA PRO A 353 -23.40 4.61 9.86
C PRO A 353 -24.77 4.19 9.31
N ALA A 354 -25.73 5.11 9.09
CA ALA A 354 -27.03 4.78 8.56
C ALA A 354 -26.94 4.41 7.07
N ALA A 355 -26.25 5.22 6.27
CA ALA A 355 -25.98 4.91 4.86
C ALA A 355 -25.18 3.60 4.70
N LEU A 356 -24.19 3.38 5.59
CA LEU A 356 -23.42 2.15 5.60
C LEU A 356 -24.30 0.92 5.93
N ALA A 357 -25.20 1.02 6.92
CA ALA A 357 -26.14 -0.05 7.26
C ALA A 357 -27.09 -0.39 6.10
N VAL A 358 -27.62 0.63 5.42
CA VAL A 358 -28.48 0.44 4.22
C VAL A 358 -27.72 -0.30 3.12
N ALA A 359 -26.48 0.09 2.84
CA ALA A 359 -25.65 -0.57 1.83
C ALA A 359 -25.27 -2.02 2.22
N MET A 360 -24.93 -2.26 3.49
CA MET A 360 -24.70 -3.61 4.01
C MET A 360 -25.95 -4.47 3.88
N GLN A 361 -27.14 -3.93 4.21
CA GLN A 361 -28.42 -4.63 4.07
C GLN A 361 -28.69 -4.97 2.60
N ALA A 362 -28.44 -4.08 1.66
CA ALA A 362 -28.66 -4.30 0.24
C ALA A 362 -27.79 -5.45 -0.32
N VAL A 363 -26.55 -5.57 0.12
CA VAL A 363 -25.65 -6.69 -0.27
C VAL A 363 -26.12 -8.00 0.39
N LEU A 364 -26.55 -7.95 1.64
CA LEU A 364 -27.01 -9.12 2.39
C LEU A 364 -28.29 -9.70 1.79
N THR A 365 -29.23 -8.85 1.36
CA THR A 365 -30.54 -9.30 0.86
C THR A 365 -30.52 -9.74 -0.60
N ASN A 366 -29.54 -9.28 -1.38
CA ASN A 366 -29.44 -9.62 -2.80
C ASN A 366 -28.01 -10.00 -3.21
N PRO A 367 -27.43 -11.06 -2.62
CA PRO A 367 -26.06 -11.48 -2.96
C PRO A 367 -25.93 -11.96 -4.41
N ALA A 368 -27.00 -12.51 -5.00
CA ALA A 368 -27.02 -12.97 -6.40
C ALA A 368 -26.85 -11.85 -7.44
N ARG A 369 -26.96 -10.58 -7.02
CA ARG A 369 -26.64 -9.42 -7.88
C ARG A 369 -25.18 -9.39 -8.30
N TYR A 370 -24.29 -9.98 -7.52
CA TYR A 370 -22.84 -9.88 -7.67
C TYR A 370 -22.28 -11.19 -8.21
N ASP A 371 -21.86 -11.17 -9.47
CA ASP A 371 -21.19 -12.31 -10.11
C ASP A 371 -19.73 -12.38 -9.67
N ALA A 372 -19.39 -13.34 -8.83
CA ALA A 372 -18.06 -13.52 -8.27
C ALA A 372 -16.98 -13.71 -9.35
N THR A 373 -17.31 -14.41 -10.46
CA THR A 373 -16.39 -14.64 -11.56
C THR A 373 -16.12 -13.36 -12.33
N ALA A 374 -17.16 -12.60 -12.65
CA ALA A 374 -17.03 -11.32 -13.35
C ALA A 374 -16.29 -10.27 -12.50
N MET A 375 -16.60 -10.18 -11.19
CA MET A 375 -15.90 -9.28 -10.27
C MET A 375 -14.41 -9.61 -10.18
N ARG A 376 -14.06 -10.90 -10.06
CA ARG A 376 -12.67 -11.33 -10.06
C ARG A 376 -11.96 -10.99 -11.37
N ALA A 377 -12.58 -11.28 -12.50
CA ALA A 377 -12.00 -11.01 -13.81
C ALA A 377 -11.69 -9.52 -14.00
N ASP A 378 -12.62 -8.62 -13.65
CA ASP A 378 -12.42 -7.18 -13.68
C ASP A 378 -11.28 -6.75 -12.72
N ALA A 379 -11.28 -7.24 -11.49
CA ALA A 379 -10.24 -6.90 -10.51
C ALA A 379 -8.85 -7.35 -10.96
N VAL A 380 -8.70 -8.54 -11.52
CA VAL A 380 -7.44 -9.06 -12.07
C VAL A 380 -6.99 -8.23 -13.27
N ALA A 381 -7.89 -7.90 -14.20
CA ALA A 381 -7.57 -7.09 -15.37
C ALA A 381 -7.12 -5.67 -15.02
N ARG A 382 -7.54 -5.12 -13.88
CA ARG A 382 -7.21 -3.76 -13.45
C ARG A 382 -6.05 -3.69 -12.47
N PHE A 383 -5.96 -4.63 -11.55
CA PHE A 383 -5.09 -4.57 -10.37
C PHE A 383 -4.15 -5.77 -10.23
N GLY A 384 -4.26 -6.79 -11.07
CA GLY A 384 -3.38 -7.97 -11.05
C GLY A 384 -1.92 -7.62 -11.36
N LEU A 385 -0.99 -8.48 -10.91
CA LEU A 385 0.44 -8.24 -11.09
C LEU A 385 0.81 -7.95 -12.55
N ARG A 386 0.26 -8.70 -13.49
CA ARG A 386 0.56 -8.50 -14.92
C ARG A 386 0.02 -7.16 -15.43
N ALA A 387 -1.22 -6.82 -15.11
CA ALA A 387 -1.86 -5.59 -15.59
C ALA A 387 -1.13 -4.33 -15.08
N VAL A 388 -0.80 -4.30 -13.80
CA VAL A 388 -0.07 -3.17 -13.21
C VAL A 388 1.39 -3.17 -13.66
N GLY A 389 2.02 -4.35 -13.73
CA GLY A 389 3.40 -4.50 -14.18
C GLY A 389 3.63 -3.94 -15.58
N GLU A 390 2.73 -4.21 -16.54
CA GLU A 390 2.83 -3.66 -17.90
C GLU A 390 2.74 -2.12 -17.91
N ARG A 391 1.87 -1.54 -17.10
CA ARG A 391 1.74 -0.07 -16.99
C ARG A 391 2.99 0.57 -16.40
N VAL A 392 3.58 -0.03 -15.37
CA VAL A 392 4.82 0.45 -14.75
C VAL A 392 6.01 0.26 -15.67
N ALA A 393 6.08 -0.87 -16.40
CA ALA A 393 7.13 -1.14 -17.37
C ALA A 393 7.10 -0.11 -18.52
N ALA A 394 5.92 0.13 -19.10
CA ALA A 394 5.74 1.14 -20.15
C ALA A 394 6.12 2.55 -19.68
N LEU A 395 5.83 2.90 -18.42
CA LEU A 395 6.24 4.16 -17.83
C LEU A 395 7.78 4.25 -17.73
N CYS A 396 8.45 3.22 -17.23
CA CYS A 396 9.92 3.19 -17.13
C CYS A 396 10.57 3.28 -18.52
N GLU A 397 10.06 2.53 -19.51
CA GLU A 397 10.53 2.57 -20.90
C GLU A 397 10.40 3.99 -21.49
N ARG A 398 9.26 4.64 -21.30
CA ARG A 398 9.00 6.02 -21.76
C ARG A 398 9.97 7.03 -21.10
N VAL A 399 10.21 6.92 -19.81
CA VAL A 399 11.11 7.81 -19.07
C VAL A 399 12.55 7.64 -19.53
N VAL A 400 13.02 6.41 -19.68
CA VAL A 400 14.39 6.13 -20.14
C VAL A 400 14.59 6.62 -21.58
N ALA A 401 13.63 6.35 -22.48
CA ALA A 401 13.70 6.83 -23.86
C ALA A 401 13.77 8.35 -23.96
N ALA A 402 12.93 9.07 -23.19
CA ALA A 402 12.95 10.53 -23.15
C ALA A 402 14.27 11.09 -22.61
N HIS A 403 14.81 10.49 -21.57
CA HIS A 403 16.08 10.87 -20.97
C HIS A 403 17.26 10.68 -21.97
N THR A 404 17.31 9.53 -22.65
CA THR A 404 18.33 9.24 -23.66
C THR A 404 18.26 10.20 -24.85
N ALA A 405 17.03 10.57 -25.28
CA ALA A 405 16.86 11.54 -26.37
C ALA A 405 17.31 12.95 -25.99
N ALA A 406 17.07 13.37 -24.73
CA ALA A 406 17.53 14.65 -24.21
C ALA A 406 19.06 14.74 -24.13
N GLY A 407 19.71 13.67 -23.64
CA GLY A 407 21.18 13.59 -23.56
C GLY A 407 21.87 13.68 -24.93
N ARG A 408 21.27 13.11 -25.99
CA ARG A 408 21.81 13.21 -27.37
C ARG A 408 21.71 14.62 -27.95
N LYS A 409 20.69 15.40 -27.56
CA LYS A 409 20.52 16.79 -28.03
C LYS A 409 21.43 17.78 -27.32
N GLY A 410 21.85 17.51 -26.09
CA GLY A 410 22.77 18.38 -25.33
C GLY A 410 24.26 18.15 -25.62
N GLY A 411 24.61 17.10 -26.36
CA GLY A 411 25.99 16.75 -26.75
C GLY A 411 26.32 17.04 -28.21
N ALA A 412 25.45 17.67 -28.96
CA ALA A 412 25.65 18.18 -30.31
C ALA A 412 25.72 19.74 -30.26
#